data_439aeea88061b46e4e267a04e7e1f34a
#
_entry.id   439aeea88061b46e4e267a04e7e1f34a
#
_cell.length_a   1.000
_cell.length_b   1.000
_cell.length_c   1.000
_cell.angle_alpha   90.00
_cell.angle_beta   90.00
_cell.angle_gamma   90.00
#
_symmetry.space_group_name_H-M   'P 1'
#
loop_
_entity.id
_entity.type
_entity.pdbx_description
1 polymer ?
#
loop_
_entity_poly.entity_id
_entity_poly.type
_entity_poly.pdbx_seq_one_letter_code
_entity_poly.pdbx_strand_id
1 'polypeptide(L)'
;AIADPEVIIIGFTVKLDARAEDMRQKNTVNVQLFDIIYKITEYLEGIKEERRPRVESLQVEGSLKVIRVFSKTKDKQVVGGKVVTGKMIDHAQVRILRRDFEVGRGHIVGLEQSKMRTKEVAEGLECGVLVESKIAGGDVLEAFVMVTK
;
A
#
# COMPACT_ATOMS: atom_id res chain seq x y z
N ALA A 1 -19.30 -18.35 -17.39
CA ALA A 1 -19.36 -16.91 -17.73
C ALA A 1 -20.50 -16.19 -17.01
N ILE A 2 -21.64 -16.82 -16.85
CA ILE A 2 -22.83 -16.19 -16.23
C ILE A 2 -22.63 -15.96 -14.72
N ALA A 3 -21.84 -16.77 -14.06
CA ALA A 3 -21.57 -16.69 -12.61
C ALA A 3 -20.44 -15.72 -12.22
N ASP A 4 -19.69 -15.23 -13.19
CA ASP A 4 -18.53 -14.36 -12.94
C ASP A 4 -18.69 -13.04 -13.71
N PRO A 5 -18.89 -11.91 -12.98
CA PRO A 5 -19.08 -10.60 -13.61
C PRO A 5 -17.81 -10.05 -14.28
N GLU A 6 -16.65 -10.62 -13.98
CA GLU A 6 -15.38 -10.18 -14.58
C GLU A 6 -15.08 -10.82 -15.93
N VAL A 7 -15.86 -11.83 -16.33
CA VAL A 7 -15.68 -12.51 -17.60
C VAL A 7 -16.22 -11.67 -18.75
N ILE A 8 -15.41 -11.57 -19.80
CA ILE A 8 -15.75 -10.89 -21.04
C ILE A 8 -15.82 -11.93 -22.16
N ILE A 9 -16.89 -11.92 -22.92
CA ILE A 9 -17.09 -12.79 -24.07
C ILE A 9 -16.77 -12.01 -25.34
N ILE A 10 -15.85 -12.53 -26.15
CA ILE A 10 -15.46 -11.93 -27.42
C ILE A 10 -15.90 -12.85 -28.56
N GLY A 11 -16.66 -12.30 -29.50
CA GLY A 11 -17.06 -12.98 -30.72
C GLY A 11 -16.37 -12.37 -31.94
N PHE A 12 -15.83 -13.22 -32.81
CA PHE A 12 -15.20 -12.81 -34.06
C PHE A 12 -16.04 -13.34 -35.25
N THR A 13 -16.46 -12.44 -36.11
CA THR A 13 -17.31 -12.73 -37.29
C THR A 13 -18.58 -13.54 -36.99
N VAL A 14 -19.09 -13.42 -35.78
CA VAL A 14 -20.32 -14.09 -35.32
C VAL A 14 -21.34 -13.06 -34.90
N LYS A 15 -22.62 -13.49 -34.85
CA LYS A 15 -23.72 -12.66 -34.34
C LYS A 15 -24.34 -13.32 -33.12
N LEU A 16 -24.91 -12.51 -32.26
CA LEU A 16 -25.76 -12.99 -31.17
C LEU A 16 -27.14 -13.37 -31.74
N ASP A 17 -27.64 -14.53 -31.34
CA ASP A 17 -29.03 -14.85 -31.57
C ASP A 17 -29.93 -14.18 -30.52
N ALA A 18 -31.26 -14.20 -30.76
CA ALA A 18 -32.22 -13.55 -29.87
C ALA A 18 -32.15 -14.11 -28.42
N ARG A 19 -31.88 -15.38 -28.28
CA ARG A 19 -31.77 -16.05 -26.97
C ARG A 19 -30.52 -15.64 -26.20
N ALA A 20 -29.41 -15.54 -26.90
CA ALA A 20 -28.13 -15.07 -26.33
C ALA A 20 -28.21 -13.61 -25.92
N GLU A 21 -28.88 -12.76 -26.70
CA GLU A 21 -29.09 -11.35 -26.37
C GLU A 21 -29.96 -11.17 -25.11
N ASP A 22 -31.03 -11.96 -24.99
CA ASP A 22 -31.89 -11.96 -23.79
C ASP A 22 -31.09 -12.39 -22.53
N MET A 23 -30.27 -13.42 -22.66
CA MET A 23 -29.40 -13.86 -21.56
C MET A 23 -28.33 -12.83 -21.19
N ARG A 24 -27.78 -12.13 -22.17
CA ARG A 24 -26.83 -11.04 -21.94
C ARG A 24 -27.44 -9.93 -21.11
N GLN A 25 -28.64 -9.50 -21.45
CA GLN A 25 -29.37 -8.44 -20.75
C GLN A 25 -29.73 -8.84 -19.32
N LYS A 26 -30.19 -10.06 -19.11
CA LYS A 26 -30.58 -10.55 -17.78
C LYS A 26 -29.41 -10.75 -16.81
N ASN A 27 -28.25 -11.12 -17.31
CA ASN A 27 -27.09 -11.46 -16.49
C ASN A 27 -25.97 -10.42 -16.52
N THR A 28 -26.17 -9.30 -17.21
CA THR A 28 -25.17 -8.21 -17.33
C THR A 28 -23.79 -8.68 -17.81
N VAL A 29 -23.77 -9.62 -18.76
CA VAL A 29 -22.54 -10.16 -19.32
C VAL A 29 -21.97 -9.22 -20.37
N ASN A 30 -20.69 -8.91 -20.27
CA ASN A 30 -20.02 -8.08 -21.27
C ASN A 30 -19.64 -8.92 -22.49
N VAL A 31 -20.33 -8.69 -23.60
CA VAL A 31 -20.08 -9.37 -24.88
C VAL A 31 -19.68 -8.33 -25.92
N GLN A 32 -18.55 -8.54 -26.56
CA GLN A 32 -18.01 -7.70 -27.63
C GLN A 32 -17.86 -8.50 -28.92
N LEU A 33 -18.38 -7.97 -30.01
CA LEU A 33 -18.33 -8.60 -31.33
C LEU A 33 -17.44 -7.78 -32.26
N PHE A 34 -16.57 -8.46 -32.99
CA PHE A 34 -15.61 -7.83 -33.89
C PHE A 34 -15.60 -8.53 -35.26
N ASP A 35 -15.46 -7.75 -36.32
CA ASP A 35 -15.32 -8.25 -37.68
C ASP A 35 -13.87 -8.24 -38.15
N ILE A 36 -13.02 -7.43 -37.53
CA ILE A 36 -11.60 -7.25 -37.86
C ILE A 36 -10.73 -7.70 -36.70
N ILE A 37 -9.81 -8.62 -36.93
CA ILE A 37 -8.95 -9.23 -35.90
C ILE A 37 -8.11 -8.20 -35.13
N TYR A 38 -7.63 -7.15 -35.79
CA TYR A 38 -6.85 -6.09 -35.15
C TYR A 38 -7.63 -5.34 -34.07
N LYS A 39 -8.95 -5.17 -34.25
CA LYS A 39 -9.80 -4.53 -33.25
C LYS A 39 -9.95 -5.37 -31.99
N ILE A 40 -9.89 -6.69 -32.09
CA ILE A 40 -9.87 -7.58 -30.92
C ILE A 40 -8.59 -7.37 -30.13
N THR A 41 -7.45 -7.29 -30.81
CA THR A 41 -6.14 -7.06 -30.16
C THR A 41 -6.13 -5.71 -29.44
N GLU A 42 -6.55 -4.63 -30.09
CA GLU A 42 -6.65 -3.29 -29.48
C GLU A 42 -7.57 -3.28 -28.26
N TYR A 43 -8.72 -3.94 -28.37
CA TYR A 43 -9.67 -4.04 -27.26
C TYR A 43 -9.09 -4.80 -26.06
N LEU A 44 -8.40 -5.92 -26.29
CA LEU A 44 -7.75 -6.71 -25.25
C LEU A 44 -6.58 -5.96 -24.59
N GLU A 45 -5.81 -5.23 -25.35
CA GLU A 45 -4.75 -4.37 -24.83
C GLU A 45 -5.31 -3.27 -23.94
N GLY A 46 -6.40 -2.64 -24.34
CA GLY A 46 -7.11 -1.66 -23.54
C GLY A 46 -7.57 -2.22 -22.20
N ILE A 47 -8.20 -3.40 -22.20
CA ILE A 47 -8.64 -4.07 -20.97
C ILE A 47 -7.45 -4.48 -20.11
N LYS A 48 -6.37 -4.96 -20.71
CA LYS A 48 -5.14 -5.32 -20.00
C LYS A 48 -4.57 -4.11 -19.25
N GLU A 49 -4.58 -2.94 -19.86
CA GLU A 49 -4.12 -1.71 -19.23
C GLU A 49 -5.06 -1.24 -18.11
N GLU A 50 -6.37 -1.30 -18.32
CA GLU A 50 -7.36 -0.96 -17.28
C GLU A 50 -7.30 -1.88 -16.07
N ARG A 51 -7.10 -3.19 -16.30
CA ARG A 51 -7.01 -4.21 -15.26
C ARG A 51 -5.61 -4.40 -14.69
N ARG A 52 -4.64 -3.61 -15.14
CA ARG A 52 -3.29 -3.66 -14.61
C ARG A 52 -3.35 -3.38 -13.10
N PRO A 53 -2.90 -4.32 -12.25
CA PRO A 53 -2.88 -4.08 -10.82
C PRO A 53 -1.99 -2.87 -10.56
N ARG A 54 -2.53 -1.89 -9.87
CA ARG A 54 -1.73 -0.76 -9.38
C ARG A 54 -0.75 -1.33 -8.37
N VAL A 55 0.52 -1.35 -8.74
CA VAL A 55 1.57 -1.81 -7.83
C VAL A 55 1.80 -0.69 -6.83
N GLU A 56 1.30 -0.88 -5.61
CA GLU A 56 1.68 -0.04 -4.51
C GLU A 56 3.08 -0.46 -4.05
N SER A 57 4.03 0.43 -4.20
CA SER A 57 5.38 0.23 -3.68
C SER A 57 5.59 1.03 -2.40
N LEU A 58 6.23 0.40 -1.43
CA LEU A 58 6.60 1.03 -0.18
C LEU A 58 7.89 1.83 -0.40
N GLN A 59 7.82 3.14 -0.17
CA GLN A 59 8.98 4.03 -0.22
C GLN A 59 9.39 4.40 1.20
N VAL A 60 10.61 4.05 1.58
CA VAL A 60 11.16 4.40 2.90
C VAL A 60 11.66 5.84 2.88
N GLU A 61 11.12 6.66 3.78
CA GLU A 61 11.51 8.07 3.96
C GLU A 61 12.66 8.24 4.95
N GLY A 62 12.73 7.37 5.93
CA GLY A 62 13.80 7.38 6.92
C GLY A 62 13.73 6.19 7.88
N SER A 63 14.80 5.97 8.59
CA SER A 63 14.87 4.92 9.61
C SER A 63 15.42 5.45 10.94
N LEU A 64 14.84 4.97 12.03
CA LEU A 64 15.22 5.28 13.40
C LEU A 64 15.57 4.00 14.12
N LYS A 65 16.76 3.95 14.70
CA LYS A 65 17.15 2.85 15.59
C LYS A 65 16.70 3.15 17.02
N VAL A 66 15.86 2.28 17.55
CA VAL A 66 15.37 2.39 18.93
C VAL A 66 16.47 2.05 19.91
N ILE A 67 16.82 3.00 20.77
CA ILE A 67 17.83 2.83 21.82
C ILE A 67 17.15 2.42 23.13
N ARG A 68 16.05 3.09 23.49
CA ARG A 68 15.36 2.87 24.76
C ARG A 68 13.85 3.03 24.60
N VAL A 69 13.13 2.22 25.34
CA VAL A 69 11.66 2.38 25.53
C VAL A 69 11.46 3.11 26.86
N PHE A 70 10.84 4.30 26.82
CA PHE A 70 10.64 5.13 28.02
C PHE A 70 9.33 4.83 28.72
N SER A 71 8.25 4.65 27.98
CA SER A 71 6.93 4.40 28.53
C SER A 71 6.17 3.41 27.67
N LYS A 72 5.36 2.61 28.31
CA LYS A 72 4.56 1.58 27.69
C LYS A 72 3.15 1.67 28.24
N THR A 73 2.23 2.10 27.41
CA THR A 73 0.79 2.06 27.66
C THR A 73 0.16 0.88 26.90
N LYS A 74 -1.12 0.62 27.09
CA LYS A 74 -1.83 -0.52 26.50
C LYS A 74 -1.72 -0.56 24.98
N ASP A 75 -1.79 0.60 24.33
CA ASP A 75 -1.83 0.74 22.86
C ASP A 75 -0.70 1.62 22.28
N LYS A 76 0.01 2.35 23.14
CA LYS A 76 1.03 3.33 22.70
C LYS A 76 2.33 3.15 23.47
N GLN A 77 3.44 3.41 22.82
CA GLN A 77 4.76 3.38 23.44
C GLN A 77 5.55 4.63 23.09
N VAL A 78 6.24 5.19 24.07
CA VAL A 78 7.22 6.26 23.86
C VAL A 78 8.61 5.61 23.79
N VAL A 79 9.25 5.75 22.65
CA VAL A 79 10.57 5.20 22.40
C VAL A 79 11.55 6.33 22.07
N GLY A 80 12.75 6.21 22.57
CA GLY A 80 13.86 7.07 22.20
C GLY A 80 14.80 6.36 21.25
N GLY A 81 15.23 7.06 20.22
CA GLY A 81 16.14 6.53 19.23
C GLY A 81 16.89 7.59 18.46
N LYS A 82 17.76 7.13 17.59
CA LYS A 82 18.54 7.98 16.69
C LYS A 82 18.13 7.71 15.25
N VAL A 83 17.92 8.77 14.50
CA VAL A 83 17.66 8.67 13.05
C VAL A 83 18.94 8.25 12.35
N VAL A 84 18.90 7.10 11.69
CA VAL A 84 20.05 6.49 11.04
C VAL A 84 20.16 6.91 9.58
N THR A 85 19.02 6.97 8.90
CA THR A 85 18.94 7.38 7.48
C THR A 85 17.70 8.23 7.24
N GLY A 86 17.80 9.16 6.30
CA GLY A 86 16.68 10.00 5.90
C GLY A 86 16.15 10.90 7.01
N LYS A 87 14.85 10.92 7.19
CA LYS A 87 14.19 11.71 8.22
C LYS A 87 12.97 10.99 8.81
N MET A 88 12.68 11.26 10.06
CA MET A 88 11.44 10.85 10.72
C MET A 88 10.43 11.98 10.65
N ILE A 89 9.19 11.67 10.30
CA ILE A 89 8.12 12.63 10.12
C ILE A 89 6.99 12.32 11.10
N ASP A 90 6.44 13.35 11.73
CA ASP A 90 5.27 13.21 12.60
C ASP A 90 4.06 12.72 11.78
N HIS A 91 3.24 11.86 12.40
CA HIS A 91 2.09 11.21 11.78
C HIS A 91 2.40 10.26 10.60
N ALA A 92 3.67 9.88 10.40
CA ALA A 92 4.03 8.89 9.39
C ALA A 92 3.67 7.46 9.80
N GLN A 93 3.44 6.62 8.81
CA GLN A 93 3.36 5.18 9.03
C GLN A 93 4.78 4.61 9.17
N VAL A 94 4.93 3.67 10.07
CA VAL A 94 6.21 3.00 10.29
C VAL A 94 6.05 1.49 10.28
N ARG A 95 7.05 0.81 9.75
CA ARG A 95 7.21 -0.62 9.95
C ARG A 95 8.30 -0.85 10.99
N ILE A 96 8.13 -1.89 11.75
CA ILE A 96 9.04 -2.25 12.85
C ILE A 96 9.86 -3.44 12.40
N LEU A 97 11.17 -3.26 12.35
CA LEU A 97 12.12 -4.29 11.99
C LEU A 97 12.85 -4.79 13.23
N ARG A 98 12.88 -6.09 13.39
CA ARG A 98 13.67 -6.76 14.42
C ARG A 98 14.60 -7.76 13.75
N ARG A 99 15.93 -7.53 13.85
CA ARG A 99 16.93 -8.33 13.16
C ARG A 99 16.66 -8.44 11.65
N ASP A 100 16.36 -7.30 11.04
CA ASP A 100 16.03 -7.14 9.60
C ASP A 100 14.72 -7.80 9.13
N PHE A 101 13.90 -8.33 10.04
CA PHE A 101 12.59 -8.86 9.74
C PHE A 101 11.47 -7.92 10.20
N GLU A 102 10.49 -7.70 9.35
CA GLU A 102 9.29 -6.95 9.72
C GLU A 102 8.46 -7.74 10.75
N VAL A 103 8.36 -7.22 11.96
CA VAL A 103 7.57 -7.83 13.05
C VAL A 103 6.24 -7.14 13.29
N GLY A 104 6.03 -5.97 12.71
CA GLY A 104 4.78 -5.23 12.83
C GLY A 104 4.82 -3.89 12.10
N ARG A 105 3.67 -3.24 12.10
CA ARG A 105 3.50 -1.87 11.59
C ARG A 105 2.81 -1.02 12.64
N GLY A 106 3.07 0.26 12.61
CA GLY A 106 2.48 1.22 13.51
C GLY A 106 2.34 2.58 12.88
N HIS A 107 1.89 3.52 13.69
CA HIS A 107 1.69 4.91 13.29
C HIS A 107 2.33 5.83 14.32
N ILE A 108 3.08 6.82 13.86
CA ILE A 108 3.64 7.86 14.73
C ILE A 108 2.52 8.80 15.14
N VAL A 109 2.28 8.91 16.43
CA VAL A 109 1.26 9.83 16.99
C VAL A 109 1.90 11.15 17.43
N GLY A 110 3.18 11.12 17.73
CA GLY A 110 3.93 12.31 18.14
C GLY A 110 5.42 12.11 17.99
N LEU A 111 6.10 13.16 17.62
CA LEU A 111 7.54 13.22 17.45
C LEU A 111 8.10 14.37 18.29
N GLU A 112 9.12 14.07 19.12
CA GLU A 112 9.75 15.04 19.99
C GLU A 112 11.27 15.04 19.81
N GLN A 113 11.85 16.23 19.76
CA GLN A 113 13.29 16.42 19.78
C GLN A 113 13.64 17.37 20.95
N SER A 114 14.58 16.98 21.78
CA SER A 114 14.99 17.76 22.96
C SER A 114 13.80 18.18 23.85
N LYS A 115 12.83 17.28 24.06
CA LYS A 115 11.60 17.48 24.82
C LYS A 115 10.61 18.50 24.21
N MET A 116 10.84 18.90 22.97
CA MET A 116 9.93 19.77 22.21
C MET A 116 9.30 19.01 21.05
N ARG A 117 8.01 19.18 20.88
CA ARG A 117 7.30 18.55 19.77
C ARG A 117 7.76 19.15 18.45
N THR A 118 8.07 18.29 17.50
CA THR A 118 8.53 18.66 16.17
C THR A 118 7.78 17.90 15.08
N LYS A 119 7.79 18.45 13.88
CA LYS A 119 7.16 17.79 12.72
C LYS A 119 8.10 16.81 12.02
N GLU A 120 9.39 17.04 12.09
CA GLU A 120 10.40 16.16 11.49
C GLU A 120 11.71 16.20 12.24
N VAL A 121 12.46 15.12 12.16
CA VAL A 121 13.82 15.00 12.71
C VAL A 121 14.75 14.45 11.65
N ALA A 122 15.83 15.17 11.40
CA ALA A 122 16.82 14.82 10.39
C ALA A 122 17.75 13.67 10.83
N GLU A 123 18.44 13.10 9.86
CA GLU A 123 19.46 12.07 10.07
C GLU A 123 20.52 12.49 11.08
N GLY A 124 20.93 11.55 11.91
CA GLY A 124 21.96 11.75 12.92
C GLY A 124 21.49 12.37 14.24
N LEU A 125 20.25 12.81 14.31
CA LEU A 125 19.66 13.40 15.51
C LEU A 125 18.91 12.36 16.35
N GLU A 126 18.89 12.57 17.65
CA GLU A 126 18.12 11.77 18.59
C GLU A 126 16.71 12.36 18.77
N CYS A 127 15.72 11.51 18.87
CA CYS A 127 14.35 11.92 19.10
C CYS A 127 13.56 10.91 19.93
N GLY A 128 12.49 11.39 20.52
CA GLY A 128 11.43 10.60 21.13
C GLY A 128 10.27 10.42 20.16
N VAL A 129 9.78 9.21 20.04
CA VAL A 129 8.67 8.89 19.14
C VAL A 129 7.57 8.21 19.93
N LEU A 130 6.35 8.74 19.84
CA LEU A 130 5.16 8.10 20.34
C LEU A 130 4.53 7.29 19.22
N VAL A 131 4.54 5.97 19.36
CA VAL A 131 4.06 5.03 18.33
C VAL A 131 2.93 4.14 18.85
N GLU A 132 1.91 3.95 18.05
CA GLU A 132 0.85 2.97 18.30
C GLU A 132 1.29 1.59 17.81
N SER A 133 2.20 0.96 18.53
CA SER A 133 2.65 -0.42 18.28
C SER A 133 3.50 -0.94 19.42
N LYS A 134 3.77 -2.23 19.41
CA LYS A 134 4.67 -2.88 20.37
C LYS A 134 6.10 -2.87 19.85
N ILE A 135 6.97 -2.13 20.52
CA ILE A 135 8.36 -1.94 20.13
C ILE A 135 9.25 -2.41 21.28
N ALA A 136 10.37 -3.02 20.96
CA ALA A 136 11.42 -3.38 21.92
C ALA A 136 12.69 -2.56 21.67
N GLY A 137 13.55 -2.46 22.68
CA GLY A 137 14.87 -1.86 22.49
C GLY A 137 15.69 -2.62 21.46
N GLY A 138 16.37 -1.88 20.57
CA GLY A 138 17.13 -2.45 19.46
C GLY A 138 16.36 -2.65 18.16
N ASP A 139 15.03 -2.47 18.17
CA ASP A 139 14.22 -2.48 16.94
C ASP A 139 14.54 -1.27 16.06
N VAL A 140 14.25 -1.37 14.78
CA VAL A 140 14.36 -0.27 13.81
C VAL A 140 12.98 0.11 13.35
N LEU A 141 12.67 1.39 13.39
CA LEU A 141 11.45 1.97 12.84
C LEU A 141 11.77 2.58 11.49
N GLU A 142 11.17 2.08 10.44
CA GLU A 142 11.26 2.69 9.11
C GLU A 142 9.97 3.43 8.79
N ALA A 143 10.08 4.75 8.68
CA ALA A 143 9.00 5.57 8.18
C ALA A 143 8.85 5.36 6.67
N PHE A 144 7.64 5.09 6.22
CA PHE A 144 7.37 4.82 4.82
C PHE A 144 6.08 5.51 4.35
N VAL A 145 6.02 5.71 3.05
CA VAL A 145 4.81 6.10 2.34
C VAL A 145 4.49 5.07 1.27
N MET A 146 3.20 4.85 1.03
CA MET A 146 2.76 4.00 -0.06
C MET A 146 2.68 4.83 -1.34
N VAL A 147 3.45 4.46 -2.34
CA VAL A 147 3.46 5.12 -3.65
C VAL A 147 2.79 4.20 -4.66
N THR A 148 1.76 4.71 -5.33
CA THR A 148 1.09 4.01 -6.43
C THR A 148 1.81 4.32 -7.74
N LYS A 149 2.32 3.29 -8.37
CA LYS A 149 2.90 3.39 -9.72
C LYS A 149 1.90 3.01 -10.78
#